data_39f2fa66588609ea369abe42c7c49546
#
_entry.id   39f2fa66588609ea369abe42c7c49546
#
_cell.length_a   1.000
_cell.length_b   1.000
_cell.length_c   1.000
_cell.angle_alpha   90.00
_cell.angle_beta   90.00
_cell.angle_gamma   90.00
#
_symmetry.space_group_name_H-M   'P 1'
#
loop_
_entity.id
_entity.type
_entity.pdbx_description
1 polymer ?
#
loop_
_entity_poly.entity_id
_entity_poly.type
_entity_poly.pdbx_seq_one_letter_code
_entity_poly.pdbx_strand_id
1 'polypeptide(L)'
;MSDIETNNDNNQDTNTKNPLKSFYDALEKKNNNLIEETIVVKLLDYIIENEDNQFHITLEKGTSLFRAREINCPYYNTKYDIWKDDNGNIKCNGYNEYESKEPPITIATEGRNNIIGMSYLYLAKDPYTACAEIKPNIRSMISLATFETKKDLRLINFNDKEISLNFLKYFPYPFVSSVILEEILKEIYRMFSRTRKCEYDYLATQYIFDRIRKAGYDGINYYGSANYGTNYTIFNSHKMFIRFVKSDIIVSSGITYHFTNLETEEKVCKPNEGGINPDLGSLKEKLLARRMNNKEIK
;
A
#
# COMPACT_ATOMS: atom_id res chain seq x y z
N MET A 1 14.39 -49.63 -2.22
CA MET A 1 13.17 -49.06 -1.61
C MET A 1 13.51 -48.41 -0.25
N SER A 2 14.61 -47.65 -0.16
CA SER A 2 15.09 -47.07 1.11
C SER A 2 15.50 -45.59 1.04
N ASP A 3 15.31 -44.90 -0.11
CA ASP A 3 15.82 -43.52 -0.29
C ASP A 3 14.72 -42.45 -0.33
N ILE A 4 13.44 -42.83 -0.12
CA ILE A 4 12.32 -41.86 -0.18
C ILE A 4 11.92 -41.35 1.21
N GLU A 5 12.17 -42.13 2.28
CA GLU A 5 11.77 -41.72 3.64
C GLU A 5 12.71 -40.67 4.29
N THR A 6 13.98 -40.64 3.92
CA THR A 6 14.95 -39.72 4.54
C THR A 6 14.84 -38.25 4.06
N ASN A 7 14.21 -38.01 2.92
CA ASN A 7 14.03 -36.61 2.40
C ASN A 7 12.84 -35.88 3.03
N ASN A 8 11.81 -36.58 3.52
CA ASN A 8 10.63 -35.99 4.11
C ASN A 8 10.90 -35.47 5.54
N ASP A 9 11.66 -36.21 6.34
CA ASP A 9 11.96 -35.83 7.73
C ASP A 9 12.88 -34.61 7.81
N ASN A 10 13.85 -34.50 6.91
CA ASN A 10 14.73 -33.33 6.83
C ASN A 10 14.01 -32.06 6.37
N ASN A 11 12.98 -32.16 5.51
CA ASN A 11 12.18 -31.02 5.06
C ASN A 11 11.20 -30.53 6.14
N GLN A 12 10.63 -31.42 6.93
CA GLN A 12 9.75 -31.02 8.05
C GLN A 12 10.55 -30.30 9.14
N ASP A 13 11.75 -30.76 9.47
CA ASP A 13 12.59 -30.18 10.53
C ASP A 13 13.10 -28.78 10.15
N THR A 14 13.44 -28.53 8.89
CA THR A 14 13.86 -27.21 8.41
C THR A 14 12.69 -26.23 8.31
N ASN A 15 11.49 -26.69 7.93
CA ASN A 15 10.30 -25.86 7.81
C ASN A 15 9.81 -25.34 9.17
N THR A 16 10.00 -26.11 10.24
CA THR A 16 9.64 -25.70 11.60
C THR A 16 10.72 -24.87 12.29
N LYS A 17 12.01 -25.10 11.99
CA LYS A 17 13.12 -24.32 12.58
C LYS A 17 13.26 -22.92 12.01
N ASN A 18 12.98 -22.72 10.73
CA ASN A 18 13.03 -21.40 10.07
C ASN A 18 11.96 -21.29 8.97
N PRO A 19 10.68 -21.12 9.34
CA PRO A 19 9.57 -21.15 8.40
C PRO A 19 9.63 -20.06 7.34
N LEU A 20 10.12 -18.86 7.69
CA LEU A 20 10.25 -17.75 6.75
C LEU A 20 11.31 -18.06 5.70
N LYS A 21 12.46 -18.60 6.10
CA LYS A 21 13.51 -18.99 5.17
C LYS A 21 13.00 -20.09 4.21
N SER A 22 12.32 -21.10 4.75
CA SER A 22 11.73 -22.17 3.93
C SER A 22 10.75 -21.64 2.89
N PHE A 23 9.95 -20.63 3.26
CA PHE A 23 9.02 -19.98 2.36
C PHE A 23 9.75 -19.19 1.25
N TYR A 24 10.76 -18.39 1.59
CA TYR A 24 11.54 -17.64 0.61
C TYR A 24 12.32 -18.58 -0.33
N ASP A 25 12.96 -19.62 0.19
CA ASP A 25 13.68 -20.61 -0.61
C ASP A 25 12.75 -21.35 -1.60
N ALA A 26 11.52 -21.64 -1.18
CA ALA A 26 10.51 -22.26 -2.03
C ALA A 26 10.01 -21.32 -3.14
N LEU A 27 9.82 -20.04 -2.83
CA LEU A 27 9.45 -19.00 -3.80
C LEU A 27 10.55 -18.80 -4.84
N GLU A 28 11.81 -18.71 -4.40
CA GLU A 28 12.97 -18.58 -5.29
C GLU A 28 13.09 -19.73 -6.27
N LYS A 29 12.89 -20.97 -5.79
CA LYS A 29 12.88 -22.17 -6.60
C LYS A 29 11.67 -22.29 -7.51
N LYS A 30 10.67 -21.43 -7.38
CA LYS A 30 9.38 -21.46 -8.10
C LYS A 30 8.69 -22.83 -8.01
N ASN A 31 8.84 -23.51 -6.89
CA ASN A 31 8.28 -24.84 -6.67
C ASN A 31 6.97 -24.73 -5.87
N ASN A 32 5.84 -24.74 -6.59
CA ASN A 32 4.52 -24.59 -5.99
C ASN A 32 4.24 -25.62 -4.88
N ASN A 33 4.65 -26.87 -5.05
CA ASN A 33 4.41 -27.91 -4.03
C ASN A 33 5.14 -27.59 -2.73
N LEU A 34 6.40 -27.15 -2.82
CA LEU A 34 7.18 -26.75 -1.64
C LEU A 34 6.61 -25.48 -0.99
N ILE A 35 6.10 -24.54 -1.78
CA ILE A 35 5.48 -23.32 -1.24
C ILE A 35 4.24 -23.67 -0.43
N GLU A 36 3.34 -24.50 -0.97
CA GLU A 36 2.08 -24.93 -0.33
C GLU A 36 2.32 -25.68 1.00
N GLU A 37 3.44 -26.36 1.14
CA GLU A 37 3.79 -27.09 2.36
C GLU A 37 4.38 -26.20 3.47
N THR A 38 4.71 -24.95 3.18
CA THR A 38 5.32 -24.08 4.18
C THR A 38 4.34 -23.65 5.28
N ILE A 39 4.84 -23.47 6.49
CA ILE A 39 4.03 -22.99 7.62
C ILE A 39 3.45 -21.61 7.35
N VAL A 40 4.13 -20.77 6.59
CA VAL A 40 3.65 -19.43 6.19
C VAL A 40 2.35 -19.54 5.38
N VAL A 41 2.29 -20.47 4.41
CA VAL A 41 1.10 -20.69 3.59
C VAL A 41 -0.02 -21.32 4.40
N LYS A 42 0.29 -22.32 5.22
CA LYS A 42 -0.69 -22.95 6.12
C LYS A 42 -1.30 -21.94 7.10
N LEU A 43 -0.51 -21.02 7.63
CA LEU A 43 -1.01 -19.93 8.48
C LEU A 43 -1.90 -18.96 7.69
N LEU A 44 -1.50 -18.61 6.48
CA LEU A 44 -2.31 -17.74 5.62
C LEU A 44 -3.66 -18.37 5.28
N ASP A 45 -3.68 -19.69 4.95
CA ASP A 45 -4.91 -20.42 4.71
C ASP A 45 -5.80 -20.48 5.95
N TYR A 46 -5.21 -20.76 7.09
CA TYR A 46 -5.92 -20.74 8.36
C TYR A 46 -6.55 -19.37 8.65
N ILE A 47 -5.86 -18.27 8.34
CA ILE A 47 -6.43 -16.93 8.44
C ILE A 47 -7.61 -16.75 7.48
N ILE A 48 -7.45 -17.17 6.23
CA ILE A 48 -8.46 -17.00 5.17
C ILE A 48 -9.72 -17.82 5.44
N GLU A 49 -9.56 -19.07 5.92
CA GLU A 49 -10.66 -20.01 6.10
C GLU A 49 -11.48 -19.78 7.39
N ASN A 50 -10.88 -19.17 8.39
CA ASN A 50 -11.56 -18.91 9.67
C ASN A 50 -12.11 -17.47 9.71
N GLU A 51 -13.28 -17.25 9.13
CA GLU A 51 -13.90 -15.94 8.98
C GLU A 51 -14.24 -15.24 10.32
N ASP A 52 -14.34 -15.96 11.42
CA ASP A 52 -14.60 -15.39 12.76
C ASP A 52 -13.39 -14.70 13.39
N ASN A 53 -12.23 -14.73 12.74
CA ASN A 53 -11.05 -14.03 13.24
C ASN A 53 -11.03 -12.56 12.80
N GLN A 54 -10.28 -11.74 13.53
CA GLN A 54 -10.20 -10.29 13.32
C GLN A 54 -9.36 -9.85 12.09
N PHE A 55 -8.86 -10.81 11.30
CA PHE A 55 -8.27 -10.51 10.00
C PHE A 55 -9.33 -10.21 8.94
N HIS A 56 -10.58 -10.58 9.18
CA HIS A 56 -11.66 -10.31 8.26
C HIS A 56 -12.35 -9.01 8.64
N ILE A 57 -12.25 -8.04 7.76
CA ILE A 57 -12.91 -6.75 7.95
C ILE A 57 -13.80 -6.42 6.75
N THR A 58 -14.84 -5.66 7.03
CA THR A 58 -15.69 -5.07 6.02
C THR A 58 -15.41 -3.58 5.92
N LEU A 59 -15.04 -3.13 4.73
CA LEU A 59 -14.99 -1.72 4.41
C LEU A 59 -16.37 -1.30 3.88
N GLU A 60 -17.10 -0.56 4.68
CA GLU A 60 -18.50 -0.23 4.43
C GLU A 60 -18.69 0.61 3.16
N LYS A 61 -19.85 0.45 2.51
CA LYS A 61 -20.31 1.33 1.45
C LYS A 61 -20.34 2.79 1.91
N GLY A 62 -19.92 3.71 1.03
CA GLY A 62 -19.86 5.14 1.33
C GLY A 62 -18.56 5.57 2.03
N THR A 63 -17.62 4.64 2.28
CA THR A 63 -16.33 5.00 2.86
C THR A 63 -15.50 5.81 1.87
N SER A 64 -15.04 6.98 2.34
CA SER A 64 -14.13 7.84 1.57
C SER A 64 -12.69 7.33 1.66
N LEU A 65 -12.02 7.26 0.53
CA LEU A 65 -10.63 6.83 0.37
C LEU A 65 -9.87 7.82 -0.51
N PHE A 66 -8.55 7.86 -0.36
CA PHE A 66 -7.75 8.90 -0.97
C PHE A 66 -6.57 8.34 -1.76
N ARG A 67 -6.21 9.02 -2.84
CA ARG A 67 -5.01 8.72 -3.61
C ARG A 67 -4.31 10.00 -4.04
N ALA A 68 -3.02 10.09 -3.75
CA ALA A 68 -2.19 11.18 -4.18
C ALA A 68 -1.33 10.80 -5.39
N ARG A 69 -1.12 11.74 -6.29
CA ARG A 69 -0.14 11.66 -7.37
C ARG A 69 0.58 12.99 -7.50
N GLU A 70 1.90 12.95 -7.61
CA GLU A 70 2.67 14.14 -7.91
C GLU A 70 2.37 14.60 -9.34
N ILE A 71 2.14 15.91 -9.50
CA ILE A 71 1.96 16.53 -10.81
C ILE A 71 3.35 16.81 -11.37
N ASN A 72 3.83 15.88 -12.19
CA ASN A 72 5.14 15.98 -12.81
C ASN A 72 5.11 16.98 -13.97
N CYS A 73 5.90 18.01 -13.81
CA CYS A 73 6.29 19.00 -14.81
C CYS A 73 5.19 19.94 -15.36
N PRO A 74 5.30 21.22 -15.05
CA PRO A 74 4.42 22.26 -15.59
C PRO A 74 4.68 22.60 -17.06
N TYR A 75 5.68 22.01 -17.72
CA TYR A 75 6.12 22.45 -19.04
C TYR A 75 5.52 21.68 -20.21
N TYR A 76 5.04 20.44 -20.02
CA TYR A 76 4.52 19.62 -21.10
C TYR A 76 3.22 18.93 -20.70
N ASN A 77 2.11 19.33 -21.30
CA ASN A 77 0.75 18.80 -21.09
C ASN A 77 0.18 19.02 -19.68
N THR A 78 -0.26 20.24 -19.41
CA THR A 78 -1.07 20.51 -18.22
C THR A 78 -2.43 19.81 -18.35
N LYS A 79 -2.56 18.65 -17.74
CA LYS A 79 -3.82 17.92 -17.67
C LYS A 79 -4.73 18.40 -16.54
N TYR A 80 -4.43 19.54 -15.94
CA TYR A 80 -5.24 20.20 -14.92
C TYR A 80 -5.67 21.56 -15.40
N ASP A 81 -6.90 21.93 -15.04
CA ASP A 81 -7.45 23.24 -15.36
C ASP A 81 -7.22 24.22 -14.21
N ILE A 82 -6.72 25.41 -14.56
CA ILE A 82 -6.59 26.55 -13.65
C ILE A 82 -7.42 27.69 -14.24
N TRP A 83 -8.35 28.25 -13.47
CA TRP A 83 -9.19 29.37 -13.88
C TRP A 83 -9.45 30.31 -12.70
N LYS A 84 -10.03 31.46 -12.97
CA LYS A 84 -10.58 32.34 -11.92
C LYS A 84 -12.09 32.16 -11.88
N ASP A 85 -12.65 32.07 -10.68
CA ASP A 85 -14.09 32.15 -10.48
C ASP A 85 -14.60 33.61 -10.63
N ASP A 86 -15.91 33.79 -10.53
CA ASP A 86 -16.56 35.10 -10.68
C ASP A 86 -16.09 36.14 -9.63
N ASN A 87 -15.52 35.70 -8.52
CA ASN A 87 -14.95 36.51 -7.45
C ASN A 87 -13.45 36.74 -7.63
N GLY A 88 -12.86 36.30 -8.73
CA GLY A 88 -11.43 36.43 -9.02
C GLY A 88 -10.54 35.41 -8.27
N ASN A 89 -11.10 34.43 -7.54
CA ASN A 89 -10.33 33.42 -6.88
C ASN A 89 -9.79 32.40 -7.87
N ILE A 90 -8.53 31.99 -7.68
CA ILE A 90 -7.90 30.96 -8.49
C ILE A 90 -8.45 29.58 -8.08
N LYS A 91 -9.03 28.89 -9.05
CA LYS A 91 -9.51 27.52 -8.95
C LYS A 91 -8.66 26.61 -9.80
N CYS A 92 -8.52 25.37 -9.36
CA CYS A 92 -7.81 24.34 -10.12
C CYS A 92 -8.38 22.96 -9.79
N ASN A 93 -8.48 22.12 -10.81
CA ASN A 93 -8.82 20.69 -10.65
C ASN A 93 -7.56 19.86 -10.70
N GLY A 94 -7.52 18.80 -9.92
CA GLY A 94 -6.52 17.75 -10.04
C GLY A 94 -6.78 16.86 -11.27
N TYR A 95 -6.09 15.75 -11.32
CA TYR A 95 -6.29 14.74 -12.37
C TYR A 95 -7.74 14.25 -12.42
N ASN A 96 -8.23 14.00 -13.61
CA ASN A 96 -9.57 13.44 -13.81
C ASN A 96 -9.68 11.99 -13.33
N GLU A 97 -10.87 11.40 -13.45
CA GLU A 97 -11.13 10.02 -13.04
C GLU A 97 -10.18 9.01 -13.68
N TYR A 98 -9.95 9.11 -14.99
CA TYR A 98 -9.08 8.19 -15.71
C TYR A 98 -7.63 8.25 -15.25
N GLU A 99 -7.13 9.44 -14.98
CA GLU A 99 -5.76 9.68 -14.54
C GLU A 99 -5.54 9.39 -13.05
N SER A 100 -6.62 9.46 -12.26
CA SER A 100 -6.57 9.20 -10.82
C SER A 100 -6.69 7.72 -10.46
N LYS A 101 -7.20 6.88 -11.37
CA LYS A 101 -7.33 5.43 -11.19
C LYS A 101 -5.97 4.71 -11.28
N GLU A 102 -6.04 3.40 -11.15
CA GLU A 102 -4.89 2.53 -11.38
C GLU A 102 -4.30 2.73 -12.78
N PRO A 103 -3.00 2.50 -12.95
CA PRO A 103 -2.38 2.57 -14.26
C PRO A 103 -2.98 1.51 -15.19
N PRO A 104 -3.11 1.77 -16.50
CA PRO A 104 -3.47 0.75 -17.48
C PRO A 104 -2.54 -0.47 -17.36
N ILE A 105 -3.08 -1.66 -17.58
CA ILE A 105 -2.33 -2.94 -17.47
C ILE A 105 -1.06 -2.91 -18.33
N THR A 106 -1.12 -2.26 -19.50
CA THR A 106 -0.01 -2.16 -20.45
C THR A 106 1.20 -1.37 -19.94
N ILE A 107 0.99 -0.50 -18.95
CA ILE A 107 2.04 0.35 -18.36
C ILE A 107 2.20 0.10 -16.85
N ALA A 108 1.43 -0.84 -16.31
CA ALA A 108 1.54 -1.22 -14.90
C ALA A 108 2.89 -1.91 -14.68
N THR A 109 3.77 -1.25 -13.91
CA THR A 109 5.05 -1.81 -13.48
C THR A 109 4.83 -2.77 -12.33
N GLU A 110 5.79 -3.67 -12.14
CA GLU A 110 5.83 -4.50 -10.95
C GLU A 110 5.80 -3.65 -9.68
N GLY A 111 4.96 -4.05 -8.75
CA GLY A 111 4.79 -3.39 -7.46
C GLY A 111 4.74 -4.39 -6.32
N ARG A 112 4.71 -3.87 -5.10
CA ARG A 112 4.66 -4.69 -3.88
C ARG A 112 3.54 -5.72 -3.92
N ASN A 113 2.40 -5.32 -4.43
CA ASN A 113 1.17 -6.11 -4.35
C ASN A 113 0.71 -6.63 -5.72
N ASN A 114 1.41 -6.31 -6.78
CA ASN A 114 1.05 -6.72 -8.13
C ASN A 114 2.26 -7.14 -8.96
N ILE A 115 2.12 -8.23 -9.66
CA ILE A 115 3.06 -8.66 -10.70
C ILE A 115 2.85 -7.84 -11.98
N ILE A 116 3.80 -7.90 -12.89
CA ILE A 116 3.67 -7.29 -14.23
C ILE A 116 2.38 -7.78 -14.90
N GLY A 117 1.62 -6.85 -15.46
CA GLY A 117 0.35 -7.17 -16.13
C GLY A 117 -0.87 -7.24 -15.20
N MET A 118 -0.70 -7.02 -13.90
CA MET A 118 -1.80 -6.79 -12.96
C MET A 118 -1.79 -5.35 -12.48
N SER A 119 -2.95 -4.73 -12.42
CA SER A 119 -3.09 -3.35 -11.96
C SER A 119 -4.14 -3.27 -10.87
N TYR A 120 -3.73 -2.82 -9.69
CA TYR A 120 -4.58 -2.65 -8.51
C TYR A 120 -4.68 -1.18 -8.13
N LEU A 121 -5.78 -0.83 -7.45
CA LEU A 121 -6.00 0.51 -6.95
C LEU A 121 -5.47 0.62 -5.52
N TYR A 122 -4.41 1.43 -5.34
CA TYR A 122 -3.83 1.74 -4.05
C TYR A 122 -4.46 3.01 -3.51
N LEU A 123 -5.03 2.92 -2.32
CA LEU A 123 -5.76 3.99 -1.66
C LEU A 123 -5.30 4.12 -0.20
N ALA A 124 -5.52 5.28 0.39
CA ALA A 124 -5.27 5.53 1.80
C ALA A 124 -6.57 5.88 2.54
N LYS A 125 -6.60 5.64 3.84
CA LYS A 125 -7.75 5.96 4.70
C LYS A 125 -8.00 7.47 4.80
N ASP A 126 -6.95 8.27 4.70
CA ASP A 126 -6.99 9.71 4.87
C ASP A 126 -6.06 10.44 3.89
N PRO A 127 -6.28 11.76 3.65
CA PRO A 127 -5.48 12.57 2.74
C PRO A 127 -4.00 12.64 3.09
N TYR A 128 -3.68 12.72 4.38
CA TYR A 128 -2.29 12.84 4.84
C TYR A 128 -1.50 11.57 4.52
N THR A 129 -2.08 10.40 4.81
CA THR A 129 -1.50 9.10 4.48
C THR A 129 -1.26 8.97 2.97
N ALA A 130 -2.26 9.34 2.14
CA ALA A 130 -2.11 9.32 0.69
C ALA A 130 -0.93 10.17 0.21
N CYS A 131 -0.78 11.37 0.76
CA CYS A 131 0.31 12.29 0.39
C CYS A 131 1.67 11.80 0.90
N ALA A 132 1.73 11.25 2.11
CA ALA A 132 2.98 10.74 2.68
C ALA A 132 3.55 9.56 1.88
N GLU A 133 2.69 8.69 1.33
CA GLU A 133 3.13 7.53 0.53
C GLU A 133 3.89 7.90 -0.74
N ILE A 134 3.59 9.03 -1.37
CA ILE A 134 4.32 9.50 -2.56
C ILE A 134 5.62 10.23 -2.23
N LYS A 135 5.91 10.46 -0.94
CA LYS A 135 7.14 11.12 -0.44
C LYS A 135 7.46 12.42 -1.21
N PRO A 136 6.54 13.39 -1.25
CA PRO A 136 6.68 14.57 -2.09
C PRO A 136 7.82 15.46 -1.58
N ASN A 137 8.47 16.15 -2.49
CA ASN A 137 9.39 17.23 -2.11
C ASN A 137 8.62 18.46 -1.60
N ILE A 138 9.32 19.39 -0.92
CA ILE A 138 8.77 20.68 -0.56
C ILE A 138 8.36 21.41 -1.85
N ARG A 139 7.16 21.98 -1.86
CA ARG A 139 6.53 22.68 -3.01
C ARG A 139 6.14 21.76 -4.16
N SER A 140 6.15 20.44 -3.98
CA SER A 140 5.54 19.54 -4.96
C SER A 140 4.05 19.82 -5.07
N MET A 141 3.57 19.90 -6.31
CA MET A 141 2.13 19.95 -6.61
C MET A 141 1.60 18.53 -6.65
N ILE A 142 0.50 18.29 -5.97
CA ILE A 142 -0.09 16.97 -5.79
C ILE A 142 -1.55 17.01 -6.21
N SER A 143 -1.96 16.10 -7.07
CA SER A 143 -3.37 15.81 -7.31
C SER A 143 -3.84 14.81 -6.27
N LEU A 144 -4.72 15.24 -5.38
CA LEU A 144 -5.33 14.43 -4.34
C LEU A 144 -6.74 14.03 -4.77
N ALA A 145 -6.89 12.80 -5.19
CA ALA A 145 -8.18 12.23 -5.59
C ALA A 145 -8.92 11.65 -4.39
N THR A 146 -10.23 11.90 -4.34
CA THR A 146 -11.17 11.28 -3.41
C THR A 146 -11.98 10.23 -4.13
N PHE A 147 -12.05 9.06 -3.55
CA PHE A 147 -12.86 7.92 -3.99
C PHE A 147 -13.86 7.52 -2.90
N GLU A 148 -14.91 6.82 -3.29
CA GLU A 148 -15.93 6.31 -2.37
C GLU A 148 -16.31 4.87 -2.72
N THR A 149 -16.45 4.01 -1.73
CA THR A 149 -16.91 2.63 -1.92
C THR A 149 -18.37 2.59 -2.34
N LYS A 150 -18.69 1.82 -3.39
CA LYS A 150 -20.05 1.65 -3.93
C LYS A 150 -20.83 0.51 -3.29
N LYS A 151 -20.13 -0.39 -2.63
CA LYS A 151 -20.65 -1.54 -1.87
C LYS A 151 -19.74 -1.84 -0.70
N ASP A 152 -20.18 -2.70 0.19
CA ASP A 152 -19.33 -3.28 1.21
C ASP A 152 -18.25 -4.15 0.55
N LEU A 153 -17.01 -4.02 1.00
CA LEU A 153 -15.85 -4.76 0.50
C LEU A 153 -15.30 -5.66 1.60
N ARG A 154 -15.08 -6.94 1.27
CA ARG A 154 -14.43 -7.91 2.16
C ARG A 154 -12.92 -7.81 2.01
N LEU A 155 -12.22 -7.47 3.08
CA LEU A 155 -10.77 -7.28 3.07
C LEU A 155 -10.11 -8.19 4.11
N ILE A 156 -8.85 -8.57 3.84
CA ILE A 156 -7.96 -9.10 4.86
C ILE A 156 -7.20 -7.95 5.50
N ASN A 157 -7.20 -7.94 6.84
CA ASN A 157 -6.57 -6.92 7.66
C ASN A 157 -5.16 -7.33 8.08
N PHE A 158 -4.14 -6.65 7.54
CA PHE A 158 -2.74 -6.74 7.98
C PHE A 158 -2.29 -5.49 8.75
N ASN A 159 -3.22 -4.85 9.46
CA ASN A 159 -2.91 -3.76 10.37
C ASN A 159 -2.60 -4.35 11.77
N ASP A 160 -1.33 -4.38 12.16
CA ASP A 160 -0.84 -5.07 13.36
C ASP A 160 -1.35 -4.51 14.69
N LYS A 161 -1.76 -3.23 14.72
CA LYS A 161 -2.24 -2.59 15.95
C LYS A 161 -3.61 -3.11 16.42
N GLU A 162 -4.36 -3.72 15.53
CA GLU A 162 -5.75 -4.12 15.79
C GLU A 162 -5.90 -5.63 16.01
N ILE A 163 -4.82 -6.42 15.87
CA ILE A 163 -4.91 -7.87 15.85
C ILE A 163 -4.49 -8.50 17.18
N SER A 164 -5.44 -9.18 17.83
CA SER A 164 -5.15 -10.09 18.96
C SER A 164 -4.64 -11.43 18.42
N LEU A 165 -3.58 -11.95 19.00
CA LEU A 165 -2.99 -13.22 18.58
C LEU A 165 -3.64 -14.45 19.25
N ASN A 166 -4.77 -14.24 19.94
CA ASN A 166 -5.45 -15.35 20.65
C ASN A 166 -5.92 -16.46 19.72
N PHE A 167 -6.26 -16.15 18.46
CA PHE A 167 -6.69 -17.14 17.47
C PHE A 167 -5.57 -18.15 17.13
N LEU A 168 -4.30 -17.80 17.28
CA LEU A 168 -3.17 -18.70 17.02
C LEU A 168 -3.15 -19.94 17.92
N LYS A 169 -3.82 -19.87 19.08
CA LYS A 169 -3.95 -21.02 20.00
C LYS A 169 -4.71 -22.20 19.38
N TYR A 170 -5.53 -21.92 18.37
CA TYR A 170 -6.34 -22.93 17.69
C TYR A 170 -5.76 -23.33 16.33
N PHE A 171 -4.54 -22.90 16.01
CA PHE A 171 -3.87 -23.29 14.77
C PHE A 171 -3.65 -24.80 14.74
N PRO A 172 -4.06 -25.48 13.64
CA PRO A 172 -4.19 -26.96 13.63
C PRO A 172 -2.85 -27.72 13.55
N TYR A 173 -1.73 -27.05 13.71
CA TYR A 173 -0.39 -27.66 13.68
C TYR A 173 0.29 -27.54 15.05
N PRO A 174 0.08 -28.51 15.96
CA PRO A 174 0.48 -28.41 17.37
C PRO A 174 2.01 -28.40 17.59
N PHE A 175 2.78 -28.81 16.59
CA PHE A 175 4.25 -28.77 16.63
C PHE A 175 4.83 -27.36 16.31
N VAL A 176 3.98 -26.40 15.91
CA VAL A 176 4.39 -25.02 15.68
C VAL A 176 3.95 -24.17 16.87
N SER A 177 4.92 -23.60 17.58
CA SER A 177 4.61 -22.76 18.74
C SER A 177 3.93 -21.46 18.34
N SER A 178 3.10 -20.89 19.22
CA SER A 178 2.48 -19.59 19.01
C SER A 178 3.50 -18.47 18.80
N VAL A 179 4.68 -18.58 19.40
CA VAL A 179 5.79 -17.62 19.21
C VAL A 179 6.26 -17.60 17.75
N ILE A 180 6.45 -18.77 17.14
CA ILE A 180 6.83 -18.89 15.72
C ILE A 180 5.75 -18.28 14.82
N LEU A 181 4.47 -18.57 15.10
CA LEU A 181 3.36 -18.02 14.32
C LEU A 181 3.28 -16.49 14.44
N GLU A 182 3.52 -15.97 15.63
CA GLU A 182 3.58 -14.53 15.87
C GLU A 182 4.72 -13.85 15.10
N GLU A 183 5.91 -14.49 15.07
CA GLU A 183 7.05 -13.99 14.28
C GLU A 183 6.75 -13.99 12.77
N ILE A 184 6.08 -15.03 12.26
CA ILE A 184 5.65 -15.09 10.88
C ILE A 184 4.69 -13.93 10.56
N LEU A 185 3.69 -13.69 11.41
CA LEU A 185 2.76 -12.60 11.22
C LEU A 185 3.44 -11.23 11.27
N LYS A 186 4.32 -11.00 12.24
CA LYS A 186 5.11 -9.77 12.33
C LYS A 186 5.92 -9.52 11.06
N GLU A 187 6.48 -10.58 10.47
CA GLU A 187 7.23 -10.43 9.22
C GLU A 187 6.29 -10.15 8.04
N ILE A 188 5.13 -10.80 7.96
CA ILE A 188 4.10 -10.47 6.94
C ILE A 188 3.73 -8.99 7.03
N TYR A 189 3.46 -8.45 8.23
CA TYR A 189 3.18 -7.01 8.41
C TYR A 189 4.33 -6.14 7.93
N ARG A 190 5.57 -6.50 8.27
CA ARG A 190 6.76 -5.79 7.83
C ARG A 190 6.94 -5.79 6.32
N MET A 191 6.62 -6.91 5.65
CA MET A 191 6.70 -7.01 4.18
C MET A 191 5.81 -5.96 3.51
N PHE A 192 4.62 -5.68 4.05
CA PHE A 192 3.72 -4.67 3.53
C PHE A 192 4.15 -3.24 3.87
N SER A 193 4.77 -3.03 5.02
CA SER A 193 5.10 -1.70 5.55
C SER A 193 6.48 -1.20 5.13
N ARG A 194 7.46 -2.07 4.82
CA ARG A 194 8.83 -1.63 4.53
C ARG A 194 9.06 -1.26 3.06
N THR A 195 10.03 -0.39 2.83
CA THR A 195 10.55 -0.12 1.48
C THR A 195 11.30 -1.37 0.97
N ARG A 196 11.19 -1.67 -0.34
CA ARG A 196 11.93 -2.76 -0.99
C ARG A 196 13.41 -2.69 -0.67
N LYS A 197 13.97 -3.80 -0.18
CA LYS A 197 15.41 -3.97 0.05
C LYS A 197 16.05 -4.92 -0.96
N CYS A 198 15.28 -5.90 -1.45
CA CYS A 198 15.74 -6.88 -2.45
C CYS A 198 14.60 -7.31 -3.36
N GLU A 199 14.93 -8.00 -4.43
CA GLU A 199 13.97 -8.47 -5.44
C GLU A 199 12.95 -9.47 -4.86
N TYR A 200 13.38 -10.30 -3.91
CA TYR A 200 12.55 -11.32 -3.26
C TYR A 200 11.45 -10.76 -2.36
N ASP A 201 11.61 -9.51 -1.86
CA ASP A 201 10.58 -8.86 -1.02
C ASP A 201 9.24 -8.74 -1.74
N TYR A 202 9.25 -8.63 -3.08
CA TYR A 202 8.01 -8.55 -3.85
C TYR A 202 7.41 -9.93 -4.13
N LEU A 203 8.21 -10.97 -4.33
CA LEU A 203 7.68 -12.31 -4.60
C LEU A 203 6.78 -12.80 -3.47
N ALA A 204 7.20 -12.61 -2.22
CA ALA A 204 6.43 -13.03 -1.05
C ALA A 204 5.11 -12.28 -0.95
N THR A 205 5.14 -10.95 -1.04
CA THR A 205 3.91 -10.14 -0.96
C THR A 205 2.99 -10.42 -2.14
N GLN A 206 3.49 -10.55 -3.35
CA GLN A 206 2.70 -10.88 -4.54
C GLN A 206 2.04 -12.26 -4.42
N TYR A 207 2.74 -13.27 -3.88
CA TYR A 207 2.16 -14.58 -3.61
C TYR A 207 1.00 -14.50 -2.61
N ILE A 208 1.22 -13.82 -1.47
CA ILE A 208 0.20 -13.61 -0.44
C ILE A 208 -1.02 -12.91 -1.03
N PHE A 209 -0.81 -11.86 -1.81
CA PHE A 209 -1.87 -11.11 -2.48
C PHE A 209 -2.68 -11.96 -3.45
N ASP A 210 -2.01 -12.73 -4.31
CA ASP A 210 -2.69 -13.58 -5.29
C ASP A 210 -3.52 -14.66 -4.60
N ARG A 211 -3.04 -15.22 -3.48
CA ARG A 211 -3.76 -16.20 -2.69
C ARG A 211 -5.03 -15.61 -2.07
N ILE A 212 -4.94 -14.44 -1.45
CA ILE A 212 -6.09 -13.73 -0.87
C ILE A 212 -7.10 -13.36 -1.96
N ARG A 213 -6.63 -12.88 -3.11
CA ARG A 213 -7.47 -12.57 -4.26
C ARG A 213 -8.21 -13.81 -4.79
N LYS A 214 -7.53 -14.94 -4.91
CA LYS A 214 -8.12 -16.23 -5.33
C LYS A 214 -9.16 -16.76 -4.33
N ALA A 215 -9.00 -16.44 -3.05
CA ALA A 215 -9.98 -16.75 -2.01
C ALA A 215 -11.24 -15.85 -2.04
N GLY A 216 -11.33 -14.90 -2.99
CA GLY A 216 -12.53 -14.11 -3.24
C GLY A 216 -12.65 -12.83 -2.42
N TYR A 217 -11.56 -12.35 -1.79
CA TYR A 217 -11.54 -11.04 -1.14
C TYR A 217 -11.44 -9.92 -2.17
N ASP A 218 -11.99 -8.76 -1.81
CA ASP A 218 -11.98 -7.56 -2.65
C ASP A 218 -10.66 -6.79 -2.52
N GLY A 219 -9.89 -7.02 -1.45
CA GLY A 219 -8.62 -6.34 -1.21
C GLY A 219 -8.00 -6.67 0.14
N ILE A 220 -7.03 -5.86 0.51
CA ILE A 220 -6.39 -5.89 1.84
C ILE A 220 -6.23 -4.49 2.41
N ASN A 221 -6.08 -4.38 3.73
CA ASN A 221 -5.55 -3.18 4.37
C ASN A 221 -4.25 -3.48 5.13
N TYR A 222 -3.39 -2.49 5.24
CA TYR A 222 -2.08 -2.60 5.89
C TYR A 222 -1.55 -1.22 6.29
N TYR A 223 -0.53 -1.18 7.15
CA TYR A 223 0.16 0.07 7.47
C TYR A 223 1.04 0.55 6.34
N GLY A 224 0.95 1.85 6.08
CA GLY A 224 1.85 2.54 5.17
C GLY A 224 3.27 2.65 5.70
N SER A 225 4.24 2.64 4.78
CA SER A 225 5.67 2.75 5.13
C SER A 225 6.09 4.16 5.52
N ALA A 226 5.30 5.17 5.16
CA ALA A 226 5.70 6.56 5.29
C ALA A 226 5.27 7.22 6.61
N ASN A 227 4.11 6.86 7.15
CA ASN A 227 3.53 7.55 8.31
C ASN A 227 2.73 6.65 9.26
N TYR A 228 2.82 5.34 9.10
CA TYR A 228 1.99 4.36 9.83
C TYR A 228 0.47 4.59 9.70
N GLY A 229 0.04 5.25 8.64
CA GLY A 229 -1.37 5.37 8.28
C GLY A 229 -1.88 4.11 7.58
N THR A 230 -3.20 3.95 7.54
CA THR A 230 -3.83 2.77 6.91
C THR A 230 -3.92 2.94 5.40
N ASN A 231 -3.38 1.98 4.68
CA ASN A 231 -3.50 1.84 3.23
C ASN A 231 -4.38 0.66 2.85
N TYR A 232 -4.96 0.75 1.67
CA TYR A 232 -5.79 -0.27 1.06
C TYR A 232 -5.27 -0.60 -0.33
N THR A 233 -5.27 -1.89 -0.68
CA THR A 233 -5.13 -2.34 -2.06
C THR A 233 -6.40 -3.06 -2.47
N ILE A 234 -7.10 -2.54 -3.49
CA ILE A 234 -8.33 -3.11 -4.01
C ILE A 234 -8.02 -3.91 -5.28
N PHE A 235 -8.38 -5.20 -5.28
CA PHE A 235 -7.97 -6.15 -6.32
C PHE A 235 -8.73 -6.02 -7.63
N ASN A 236 -10.05 -5.95 -7.54
CA ASN A 236 -10.87 -5.83 -8.73
C ASN A 236 -11.35 -4.39 -8.82
N SER A 237 -10.60 -3.69 -9.58
CA SER A 237 -10.73 -2.27 -9.67
C SER A 237 -12.19 -1.85 -9.90
N HIS A 238 -12.72 -1.10 -9.10
CA HIS A 238 -12.85 0.30 -9.37
C HIS A 238 -14.14 0.69 -10.06
N LYS A 239 -14.47 0.26 -11.21
CA LYS A 239 -15.76 0.63 -11.85
C LYS A 239 -16.95 0.02 -11.13
N MET A 240 -16.78 -1.19 -10.60
CA MET A 240 -17.86 -1.88 -9.87
C MET A 240 -17.91 -1.50 -8.39
N PHE A 241 -16.76 -1.30 -7.74
CA PHE A 241 -16.65 -1.21 -6.28
C PHE A 241 -16.32 0.18 -5.76
N ILE A 242 -15.64 1.00 -6.55
CA ILE A 242 -15.11 2.31 -6.17
C ILE A 242 -15.58 3.38 -7.16
N ARG A 243 -16.07 4.50 -6.65
CA ARG A 243 -16.46 5.67 -7.43
C ARG A 243 -15.44 6.79 -7.21
N PHE A 244 -14.97 7.38 -8.29
CA PHE A 244 -14.26 8.64 -8.23
C PHE A 244 -15.25 9.76 -7.88
N VAL A 245 -14.90 10.60 -6.92
CA VAL A 245 -15.74 11.72 -6.47
C VAL A 245 -15.20 13.03 -7.02
N LYS A 246 -13.94 13.33 -6.75
CA LYS A 246 -13.25 14.55 -7.19
C LYS A 246 -11.75 14.40 -7.04
N SER A 247 -11.01 15.36 -7.55
CA SER A 247 -9.62 15.59 -7.19
C SER A 247 -9.35 17.07 -6.97
N ASP A 248 -8.48 17.35 -5.99
CA ASP A 248 -8.05 18.67 -5.63
C ASP A 248 -6.54 18.79 -5.89
N ILE A 249 -6.05 20.00 -6.22
CA ILE A 249 -4.61 20.27 -6.24
C ILE A 249 -4.20 20.83 -4.89
N ILE A 250 -3.22 20.17 -4.29
CA ILE A 250 -2.60 20.61 -3.05
C ILE A 250 -1.08 20.80 -3.26
N VAL A 251 -0.45 21.53 -2.37
CA VAL A 251 0.98 21.79 -2.43
C VAL A 251 1.61 21.36 -1.11
N SER A 252 2.71 20.63 -1.20
CA SER A 252 3.52 20.27 -0.04
C SER A 252 4.14 21.52 0.57
N SER A 253 3.73 21.91 1.78
CA SER A 253 4.19 23.12 2.47
C SER A 253 5.41 22.90 3.35
N GLY A 254 5.68 21.65 3.74
CA GLY A 254 6.81 21.31 4.59
C GLY A 254 6.99 19.81 4.72
N ILE A 255 8.18 19.40 5.17
CA ILE A 255 8.53 18.01 5.46
C ILE A 255 9.17 18.00 6.85
N THR A 256 8.72 17.10 7.71
CA THR A 256 9.33 16.90 9.03
C THR A 256 10.12 15.61 9.03
N TYR A 257 11.39 15.69 9.39
CA TYR A 257 12.27 14.54 9.56
C TYR A 257 12.45 14.22 11.04
N HIS A 258 12.36 12.94 11.38
CA HIS A 258 12.68 12.44 12.71
C HIS A 258 13.91 11.56 12.60
N PHE A 259 14.91 11.86 13.43
CA PHE A 259 16.13 11.07 13.51
C PHE A 259 16.24 10.51 14.92
N THR A 260 16.56 9.21 15.01
CA THR A 260 16.75 8.51 16.28
C THR A 260 18.13 7.87 16.26
N ASN A 261 18.88 8.03 17.33
CA ASN A 261 20.14 7.33 17.52
C ASN A 261 19.83 5.85 17.77
N LEU A 262 20.46 4.95 17.01
CA LEU A 262 20.19 3.51 17.09
C LEU A 262 20.73 2.86 18.37
N GLU A 263 21.75 3.47 19.01
CA GLU A 263 22.35 2.94 20.23
C GLU A 263 21.63 3.44 21.49
N THR A 264 21.28 4.74 21.53
CA THR A 264 20.67 5.36 22.72
C THR A 264 19.16 5.45 22.66
N GLU A 265 18.55 5.20 21.49
CA GLU A 265 17.12 5.39 21.21
C GLU A 265 16.64 6.84 21.43
N GLU A 266 17.58 7.78 21.62
CA GLU A 266 17.26 9.19 21.81
C GLU A 266 16.99 9.89 20.47
N LYS A 267 16.04 10.82 20.48
CA LYS A 267 15.78 11.68 19.31
C LYS A 267 16.94 12.66 19.13
N VAL A 268 17.59 12.58 17.96
CA VAL A 268 18.76 13.43 17.63
C VAL A 268 18.36 14.88 17.34
N CYS A 269 17.15 15.08 16.77
CA CYS A 269 16.62 16.40 16.46
C CYS A 269 15.16 16.51 16.85
N LYS A 270 14.77 17.63 17.45
CA LYS A 270 13.35 17.99 17.60
C LYS A 270 12.82 18.45 16.24
N PRO A 271 11.60 18.12 15.86
CA PRO A 271 11.00 18.70 14.68
C PRO A 271 10.95 20.22 14.85
N ASN A 272 11.43 20.96 13.85
CA ASN A 272 11.22 22.41 13.80
C ASN A 272 9.71 22.66 13.66
N GLU A 273 9.11 23.26 14.66
CA GLU A 273 7.68 23.65 14.64
C GLU A 273 7.38 24.75 13.62
N GLY A 274 8.39 25.37 13.03
CA GLY A 274 8.29 26.38 11.99
C GLY A 274 8.32 25.78 10.58
N GLY A 275 7.22 25.23 10.13
CA GLY A 275 7.03 24.95 8.69
C GLY A 275 7.08 26.26 7.90
N ILE A 276 7.86 26.29 6.81
CA ILE A 276 7.77 27.38 5.83
C ILE A 276 6.34 27.36 5.30
N ASN A 277 5.54 28.34 5.67
CA ASN A 277 4.21 28.50 5.09
C ASN A 277 4.42 29.08 3.66
N PRO A 278 4.32 28.29 2.58
CA PRO A 278 4.50 28.83 1.25
C PRO A 278 3.38 29.83 1.00
N ASP A 279 3.73 30.97 0.45
CA ASP A 279 2.75 31.91 -0.08
C ASP A 279 1.99 31.26 -1.24
N LEU A 280 0.90 30.58 -0.89
CA LEU A 280 0.04 29.85 -1.83
C LEU A 280 -0.61 30.79 -2.86
N GLY A 281 -0.83 32.06 -2.50
CA GLY A 281 -1.33 33.08 -3.42
C GLY A 281 -0.34 33.37 -4.56
N SER A 282 0.90 33.69 -4.22
CA SER A 282 1.97 33.91 -5.18
C SER A 282 2.26 32.68 -6.06
N LEU A 283 2.18 31.49 -5.51
CA LEU A 283 2.38 30.25 -6.29
C LEU A 283 1.26 30.05 -7.32
N LYS A 284 0.00 30.24 -6.93
CA LYS A 284 -1.16 30.16 -7.82
C LYS A 284 -1.10 31.21 -8.95
N GLU A 285 -0.70 32.41 -8.63
CA GLU A 285 -0.53 33.49 -9.63
C GLU A 285 0.59 33.20 -10.64
N LYS A 286 1.72 32.65 -10.19
CA LYS A 286 2.82 32.21 -11.08
C LYS A 286 2.38 31.11 -12.02
N LEU A 287 1.56 30.18 -11.56
CA LEU A 287 1.01 29.08 -12.38
C LEU A 287 0.05 29.60 -13.44
N LEU A 288 -0.78 30.59 -13.08
CA LEU A 288 -1.70 31.24 -14.02
C LEU A 288 -0.93 32.01 -15.10
N ALA A 289 0.05 32.86 -14.71
CA ALA A 289 0.87 33.62 -15.62
C ALA A 289 1.62 32.73 -16.63
N ARG A 290 2.16 31.60 -16.18
CA ARG A 290 2.83 30.63 -17.06
C ARG A 290 1.88 30.03 -18.10
N ARG A 291 0.63 29.79 -17.75
CA ARG A 291 -0.38 29.22 -18.69
C ARG A 291 -0.82 30.24 -19.73
N MET A 292 -0.96 31.50 -19.34
CA MET A 292 -1.31 32.59 -20.29
C MET A 292 -0.20 32.77 -21.32
N ASN A 293 1.06 32.78 -20.91
CA ASN A 293 2.20 32.92 -21.83
C ASN A 293 2.34 31.74 -22.80
N ASN A 294 1.92 30.52 -22.39
CA ASN A 294 1.95 29.35 -23.26
C ASN A 294 0.78 29.27 -24.25
N LYS A 295 -0.31 30.04 -24.06
CA LYS A 295 -1.41 30.16 -25.03
C LYS A 295 -1.14 31.16 -26.14
N GLU A 296 -0.23 32.13 -25.92
CA GLU A 296 0.17 33.13 -26.93
C GLU A 296 1.24 32.59 -27.91
N ILE A 297 1.80 31.39 -27.67
CA ILE A 297 2.84 30.75 -28.50
C ILE A 297 2.24 29.65 -29.41
N LYS A 298 0.92 29.53 -29.47
CA LYS A 298 0.20 28.68 -30.41
C LYS A 298 -0.66 29.51 -31.31
#